data_f544fd0ff5e8cc77ca44cec3834ca8db
#
_entry.id   f544fd0ff5e8cc77ca44cec3834ca8db
#
_cell.length_a   1.000
_cell.length_b   1.000
_cell.length_c   1.000
_cell.angle_alpha   90.00
_cell.angle_beta   90.00
_cell.angle_gamma   90.00
#
_symmetry.space_group_name_H-M   'P 1'
#
loop_
_entity.id
_entity.type
_entity.pdbx_description
1 polymer ?
#
loop_
_entity_poly.entity_id
_entity_poly.type
_entity_poly.pdbx_seq_one_letter_code
_entity_poly.pdbx_strand_id
1 'polypeptide(L)'
;MRIRGVCLLLFAFARLSVGVDVSNAAALDDSFLFTARAFGDDLFEGLHYYDADDEVVEIAFDPRFRTTVQRLPEGADEGSFFKILKDEQGREFEQVVAVVNFDDIDSRALLVFLAKRDVVRNLPYTVMVADESPGIFEGGTIRFFNLTGARLMGRLGDDSFPLDFGFGADLNYDAEAIGEMPIELAVFAGDRWKIVYSTGFRAHPEYGTLVLIKPPRRADSLRVQVEIRRMRVYPEPELEEESASEN
;
A
#
# COMPACT_ATOMS: atom_id res chain seq x y z
N MET A 1 -73.72 41.66 -2.62
CA MET A 1 -73.46 40.48 -1.79
C MET A 1 -72.66 39.49 -2.63
N ARG A 2 -71.35 39.51 -2.46
CA ARG A 2 -70.40 38.72 -3.30
C ARG A 2 -69.76 37.66 -2.44
N ILE A 3 -70.03 36.39 -2.76
CA ILE A 3 -69.45 35.22 -2.10
C ILE A 3 -68.16 34.91 -2.82
N ARG A 4 -67.07 34.95 -2.12
CA ARG A 4 -65.74 34.55 -2.61
C ARG A 4 -65.51 33.05 -2.28
N GLY A 5 -65.44 32.24 -3.33
CA GLY A 5 -65.03 30.85 -3.19
C GLY A 5 -63.55 30.71 -2.88
N VAL A 6 -63.26 29.92 -1.85
CA VAL A 6 -61.90 29.49 -1.49
C VAL A 6 -61.60 28.18 -2.25
N CYS A 7 -60.62 28.26 -3.12
CA CYS A 7 -60.13 27.10 -3.85
C CYS A 7 -59.07 26.41 -2.99
N LEU A 8 -59.39 25.21 -2.48
CA LEU A 8 -58.49 24.37 -1.70
C LEU A 8 -57.62 23.54 -2.67
N LEU A 9 -56.36 23.91 -2.82
CA LEU A 9 -55.37 23.16 -3.58
C LEU A 9 -54.83 22.04 -2.71
N LEU A 10 -55.24 20.80 -2.96
CA LEU A 10 -54.66 19.59 -2.39
C LEU A 10 -53.35 19.27 -3.12
N PHE A 11 -52.24 19.49 -2.48
CA PHE A 11 -50.93 18.98 -2.91
C PHE A 11 -50.81 17.51 -2.52
N ALA A 12 -50.93 16.63 -3.50
CA ALA A 12 -50.60 15.23 -3.36
C ALA A 12 -49.06 15.11 -3.40
N PHE A 13 -48.42 14.87 -2.24
CA PHE A 13 -47.03 14.47 -2.19
C PHE A 13 -46.91 13.01 -2.64
N ALA A 14 -46.53 12.80 -3.89
CA ALA A 14 -46.06 11.52 -4.35
C ALA A 14 -44.68 11.28 -3.69
N ARG A 15 -44.63 10.38 -2.72
CA ARG A 15 -43.34 9.84 -2.21
C ARG A 15 -42.79 8.94 -3.31
N LEU A 16 -41.82 9.44 -4.09
CA LEU A 16 -40.89 8.59 -4.82
C LEU A 16 -40.02 7.88 -3.76
N SER A 17 -40.34 6.65 -3.45
CA SER A 17 -39.40 5.71 -2.85
C SER A 17 -38.44 5.33 -3.96
N VAL A 18 -37.30 6.00 -4.00
CA VAL A 18 -36.10 5.52 -4.71
C VAL A 18 -35.68 4.29 -3.93
N GLY A 19 -36.10 3.13 -4.41
CA GLY A 19 -35.51 1.86 -4.00
C GLY A 19 -34.07 1.89 -4.44
N VAL A 20 -33.18 2.17 -3.51
CA VAL A 20 -31.77 1.84 -3.69
C VAL A 20 -31.73 0.32 -3.71
N ASP A 21 -31.57 -0.23 -4.91
CA ASP A 21 -31.31 -1.64 -5.09
C ASP A 21 -29.94 -1.95 -4.47
N VAL A 22 -29.93 -2.40 -3.22
CA VAL A 22 -28.73 -2.83 -2.49
C VAL A 22 -28.39 -4.29 -2.85
N SER A 23 -28.86 -4.78 -3.99
CA SER A 23 -28.52 -6.11 -4.49
C SER A 23 -27.30 -6.12 -5.42
N ASN A 24 -26.30 -5.29 -5.16
CA ASN A 24 -24.94 -5.53 -5.60
C ASN A 24 -24.10 -5.85 -4.36
N ALA A 25 -24.38 -6.96 -3.69
CA ALA A 25 -23.33 -7.75 -3.07
C ALA A 25 -22.46 -8.19 -4.25
N ALA A 26 -21.47 -7.35 -4.57
CA ALA A 26 -20.52 -7.63 -5.61
C ALA A 26 -19.96 -9.02 -5.33
N ALA A 27 -20.16 -9.94 -6.28
CA ALA A 27 -19.30 -11.11 -6.39
C ALA A 27 -17.89 -10.60 -6.04
N LEU A 28 -17.19 -11.26 -5.14
CA LEU A 28 -15.78 -10.98 -4.87
C LEU A 28 -15.10 -11.09 -6.22
N ASP A 29 -14.91 -9.94 -6.83
CA ASP A 29 -14.29 -9.78 -8.13
C ASP A 29 -12.87 -10.28 -7.93
N ASP A 30 -12.43 -11.28 -8.70
CA ASP A 30 -11.09 -11.85 -8.66
C ASP A 30 -10.01 -10.84 -9.07
N SER A 31 -10.35 -9.53 -9.07
CA SER A 31 -9.44 -8.46 -9.39
C SER A 31 -8.29 -8.39 -8.36
N PHE A 32 -7.08 -8.18 -8.87
CA PHE A 32 -5.91 -7.98 -8.03
C PHE A 32 -5.97 -6.60 -7.37
N LEU A 33 -5.82 -6.56 -6.04
CA LEU A 33 -5.90 -5.33 -5.26
C LEU A 33 -4.51 -4.82 -4.90
N PHE A 34 -4.32 -3.50 -4.94
CA PHE A 34 -3.09 -2.94 -4.40
C PHE A 34 -3.32 -1.61 -3.69
N THR A 35 -2.37 -1.27 -2.83
CA THR A 35 -2.16 0.08 -2.33
C THR A 35 -0.76 0.51 -2.68
N ALA A 36 -0.53 1.81 -2.80
CA ALA A 36 0.78 2.31 -3.16
C ALA A 36 1.31 3.33 -2.15
N ARG A 37 2.62 3.40 -2.05
CA ARG A 37 3.33 4.42 -1.30
C ARG A 37 4.55 4.88 -2.07
N ALA A 38 4.79 6.18 -2.08
CA ALA A 38 5.95 6.78 -2.71
C ALA A 38 7.02 7.17 -1.67
N PHE A 39 8.29 6.97 -2.04
CA PHE A 39 9.45 7.45 -1.30
C PHE A 39 10.34 8.28 -2.21
N GLY A 40 10.44 9.54 -1.92
CA GLY A 40 11.15 10.55 -2.68
C GLY A 40 10.30 11.81 -2.78
N ASP A 41 10.95 12.92 -3.11
CA ASP A 41 10.30 14.21 -3.19
C ASP A 41 9.58 14.31 -4.56
N ASP A 42 8.29 14.61 -4.59
CA ASP A 42 7.42 15.08 -5.68
C ASP A 42 7.55 14.44 -7.09
N LEU A 43 8.30 13.35 -7.23
CA LEU A 43 8.62 12.76 -8.54
C LEU A 43 7.51 11.86 -9.10
N PHE A 44 6.50 11.54 -8.29
CA PHE A 44 5.46 10.57 -8.64
C PHE A 44 4.14 11.23 -9.05
N GLU A 45 4.07 12.55 -9.09
CA GLU A 45 2.92 13.29 -9.61
C GLU A 45 2.63 12.91 -11.07
N GLY A 46 1.35 12.75 -11.40
CA GLY A 46 0.92 12.34 -12.74
C GLY A 46 1.32 10.90 -13.10
N LEU A 47 1.42 10.01 -12.12
CA LEU A 47 1.62 8.59 -12.36
C LEU A 47 0.27 7.91 -12.57
N HIS A 48 0.12 7.19 -13.67
CA HIS A 48 -1.10 6.51 -14.07
C HIS A 48 -0.88 5.01 -14.22
N TYR A 49 -1.99 4.26 -14.23
CA TYR A 49 -2.05 2.85 -14.56
C TYR A 49 -3.41 2.56 -15.22
N TYR A 50 -3.58 1.40 -15.81
CA TYR A 50 -4.87 0.90 -16.27
C TYR A 50 -5.51 0.06 -15.18
N ASP A 51 -6.74 0.38 -14.82
CA ASP A 51 -7.50 -0.36 -13.80
C ASP A 51 -8.17 -1.62 -14.37
N ALA A 52 -9.01 -2.28 -13.56
CA ALA A 52 -9.72 -3.49 -13.94
C ALA A 52 -10.71 -3.29 -15.10
N ASP A 53 -11.13 -2.07 -15.35
CA ASP A 53 -12.07 -1.69 -16.42
C ASP A 53 -11.35 -1.14 -17.67
N ASP A 54 -10.02 -1.26 -17.75
CA ASP A 54 -9.16 -0.68 -18.78
C ASP A 54 -9.20 0.87 -18.81
N GLU A 55 -9.60 1.49 -17.70
CA GLU A 55 -9.61 2.94 -17.59
C GLU A 55 -8.28 3.48 -17.06
N VAL A 56 -7.86 4.64 -17.58
CA VAL A 56 -6.64 5.32 -17.11
C VAL A 56 -6.91 6.01 -15.79
N VAL A 57 -6.24 5.56 -14.73
CA VAL A 57 -6.41 6.09 -13.37
C VAL A 57 -5.10 6.72 -12.87
N GLU A 58 -5.16 7.93 -12.34
CA GLU A 58 -4.03 8.57 -11.69
C GLU A 58 -3.89 8.11 -10.26
N ILE A 59 -2.65 7.77 -9.85
CA ILE A 59 -2.34 7.40 -8.47
C ILE A 59 -2.13 8.67 -7.65
N ALA A 60 -3.06 8.97 -6.75
CA ALA A 60 -2.93 10.08 -5.81
C ALA A 60 -2.08 9.66 -4.60
N PHE A 61 -0.78 9.98 -4.62
CA PHE A 61 0.11 9.71 -3.49
C PHE A 61 -0.07 10.73 -2.36
N ASP A 62 -0.18 10.23 -1.14
CA ASP A 62 -0.08 11.04 0.09
C ASP A 62 1.31 10.82 0.72
N PRO A 63 2.04 11.89 1.08
CA PRO A 63 3.37 11.76 1.70
C PRO A 63 3.38 10.99 3.02
N ARG A 64 2.24 10.94 3.72
CA ARG A 64 2.11 10.35 5.06
C ARG A 64 1.41 9.00 5.06
N PHE A 65 0.49 8.78 4.10
CA PHE A 65 -0.37 7.61 4.05
C PHE A 65 -0.16 6.82 2.77
N ARG A 66 -0.57 5.57 2.76
CA ARG A 66 -0.73 4.81 1.53
C ARG A 66 -1.97 5.29 0.78
N THR A 67 -2.03 5.03 -0.52
CA THR A 67 -3.22 5.33 -1.32
C THR A 67 -4.44 4.56 -0.81
N THR A 68 -5.61 4.93 -1.28
CA THR A 68 -6.79 4.05 -1.23
C THR A 68 -6.50 2.76 -1.99
N VAL A 69 -7.31 1.72 -1.77
CA VAL A 69 -7.22 0.47 -2.53
C VAL A 69 -7.52 0.74 -3.99
N GLN A 70 -6.67 0.22 -4.85
CA GLN A 70 -6.75 0.27 -6.30
C GLN A 70 -6.96 -1.14 -6.83
N ARG A 71 -7.44 -1.28 -8.06
CA ARG A 71 -7.67 -2.57 -8.72
C ARG A 71 -6.87 -2.65 -10.01
N LEU A 72 -6.30 -3.81 -10.28
CA LEU A 72 -5.74 -4.18 -11.56
C LEU A 72 -6.66 -5.20 -12.26
N PRO A 73 -6.54 -5.36 -13.59
CA PRO A 73 -7.25 -6.40 -14.30
C PRO A 73 -7.08 -7.78 -13.66
N GLU A 74 -8.12 -8.60 -13.76
CA GLU A 74 -8.08 -10.00 -13.32
C GLU A 74 -6.93 -10.75 -14.01
N GLY A 75 -6.18 -11.53 -13.22
CA GLY A 75 -5.06 -12.31 -13.74
C GLY A 75 -3.87 -11.47 -14.23
N ALA A 76 -3.75 -10.23 -13.78
CA ALA A 76 -2.59 -9.40 -14.09
C ALA A 76 -1.34 -9.93 -13.39
N ASP A 77 -0.49 -10.66 -14.12
CA ASP A 77 0.83 -11.08 -13.62
C ASP A 77 1.82 -9.90 -13.55
N GLU A 78 1.53 -8.80 -14.27
CA GLU A 78 2.36 -7.61 -14.35
C GLU A 78 1.51 -6.33 -14.37
N GLY A 79 1.92 -5.31 -13.60
CA GLY A 79 1.35 -3.97 -13.63
C GLY A 79 2.31 -2.96 -14.25
N SER A 80 1.84 -2.21 -15.24
CA SER A 80 2.59 -1.13 -15.86
C SER A 80 2.11 0.23 -15.37
N PHE A 81 3.06 1.08 -14.98
CA PHE A 81 2.80 2.45 -14.53
C PHE A 81 3.46 3.44 -15.47
N PHE A 82 2.72 4.45 -15.89
CA PHE A 82 3.15 5.39 -16.93
C PHE A 82 2.84 6.84 -16.58
N LYS A 83 3.51 7.76 -17.29
CA LYS A 83 3.18 9.19 -17.32
C LYS A 83 2.65 9.57 -18.68
N ILE A 84 1.66 10.45 -18.70
CA ILE A 84 1.16 11.05 -19.95
C ILE A 84 2.00 12.29 -20.23
N LEU A 85 2.77 12.24 -21.30
CA LEU A 85 3.66 13.31 -21.74
C LEU A 85 3.15 13.92 -23.05
N LYS A 86 3.67 15.11 -23.41
CA LYS A 86 3.40 15.75 -24.70
C LYS A 86 4.68 15.84 -25.51
N ASP A 87 4.58 15.47 -26.78
CA ASP A 87 5.68 15.66 -27.73
C ASP A 87 5.81 17.14 -28.18
N GLU A 88 6.79 17.43 -29.01
CA GLU A 88 7.03 18.78 -29.51
C GLU A 88 5.87 19.34 -30.35
N GLN A 89 4.98 18.48 -30.86
CA GLN A 89 3.78 18.83 -31.58
C GLN A 89 2.54 18.97 -30.68
N GLY A 90 2.70 18.76 -29.36
CA GLY A 90 1.63 18.81 -28.37
C GLY A 90 0.73 17.56 -28.34
N ARG A 91 1.12 16.46 -28.99
CA ARG A 91 0.39 15.20 -28.96
C ARG A 91 0.74 14.43 -27.69
N GLU A 92 -0.27 13.91 -27.01
CA GLU A 92 -0.10 13.11 -25.83
C GLU A 92 0.40 11.70 -26.19
N PHE A 93 1.30 11.18 -25.35
CA PHE A 93 1.78 9.82 -25.42
C PHE A 93 2.10 9.29 -24.02
N GLU A 94 2.00 7.99 -23.85
CA GLU A 94 2.32 7.30 -22.60
C GLU A 94 3.79 6.91 -22.56
N GLN A 95 4.44 7.25 -21.47
CA GLN A 95 5.79 6.77 -21.18
C GLN A 95 5.74 5.85 -19.97
N VAL A 96 5.99 4.55 -20.16
CA VAL A 96 6.13 3.61 -19.05
C VAL A 96 7.34 4.02 -18.20
N VAL A 97 7.13 4.14 -16.91
CA VAL A 97 8.13 4.60 -15.94
C VAL A 97 8.42 3.59 -14.84
N ALA A 98 7.52 2.63 -14.63
CA ALA A 98 7.71 1.51 -13.73
C ALA A 98 6.92 0.30 -14.21
N VAL A 99 7.42 -0.89 -13.88
CA VAL A 99 6.76 -2.18 -14.14
C VAL A 99 6.92 -3.05 -12.91
N VAL A 100 5.88 -3.74 -12.54
CA VAL A 100 5.78 -4.58 -11.35
C VAL A 100 5.32 -5.96 -11.74
N ASN A 101 5.95 -6.98 -11.20
CA ASN A 101 5.54 -8.37 -11.34
C ASN A 101 4.87 -8.84 -10.04
N PHE A 102 3.78 -9.61 -10.16
CA PHE A 102 2.97 -10.10 -9.05
C PHE A 102 2.97 -11.63 -8.92
N ASP A 103 3.87 -12.34 -9.63
CA ASP A 103 3.90 -13.82 -9.69
C ASP A 103 3.81 -14.54 -8.32
N ASP A 104 4.35 -13.90 -7.27
CA ASP A 104 4.38 -14.47 -5.92
C ASP A 104 3.33 -13.85 -4.98
N ILE A 105 2.36 -13.09 -5.51
CA ILE A 105 1.33 -12.38 -4.73
C ILE A 105 -0.04 -12.96 -5.09
N ASP A 106 -0.76 -13.39 -4.09
CA ASP A 106 -2.04 -14.07 -4.31
C ASP A 106 -3.16 -13.11 -4.73
N SER A 107 -3.44 -12.09 -3.93
CA SER A 107 -4.62 -11.24 -4.17
C SER A 107 -4.41 -9.76 -3.89
N ARG A 108 -3.41 -9.42 -3.06
CA ARG A 108 -3.22 -8.04 -2.61
C ARG A 108 -1.76 -7.68 -2.38
N ALA A 109 -1.36 -6.49 -2.84
CA ALA A 109 -0.01 -5.98 -2.66
C ALA A 109 0.06 -4.58 -2.07
N LEU A 110 1.15 -4.29 -1.36
CA LEU A 110 1.67 -2.95 -1.15
C LEU A 110 2.78 -2.66 -2.15
N LEU A 111 2.60 -1.64 -2.98
CA LEU A 111 3.60 -1.16 -3.92
C LEU A 111 4.38 0.00 -3.31
N VAL A 112 5.69 -0.14 -3.21
CA VAL A 112 6.58 0.89 -2.69
C VAL A 112 7.39 1.49 -3.84
N PHE A 113 6.99 2.67 -4.29
CA PHE A 113 7.65 3.41 -5.37
C PHE A 113 8.88 4.14 -4.85
N LEU A 114 10.01 3.92 -5.51
CA LEU A 114 11.30 4.55 -5.20
C LEU A 114 11.74 5.44 -6.36
N ALA A 115 12.16 6.66 -6.05
CA ALA A 115 12.81 7.56 -7.01
C ALA A 115 14.24 7.08 -7.32
N LYS A 116 14.36 5.82 -7.74
CA LYS A 116 15.60 5.15 -8.09
C LYS A 116 15.37 4.37 -9.38
N ARG A 117 16.28 4.53 -10.33
CA ARG A 117 16.21 3.84 -11.62
C ARG A 117 16.24 2.33 -11.43
N ASP A 118 15.28 1.65 -12.07
CA ASP A 118 15.36 0.20 -12.27
C ASP A 118 16.40 -0.07 -13.37
N VAL A 119 17.57 -0.55 -12.96
CA VAL A 119 18.69 -0.79 -13.86
C VAL A 119 18.43 -1.99 -14.78
N VAL A 120 17.67 -2.97 -14.32
CA VAL A 120 17.37 -4.20 -15.07
C VAL A 120 16.42 -3.90 -16.24
N ARG A 121 15.33 -3.18 -15.95
CA ARG A 121 14.32 -2.82 -16.94
C ARG A 121 14.61 -1.49 -17.64
N ASN A 122 15.63 -0.77 -17.19
CA ASN A 122 16.00 0.57 -17.69
C ASN A 122 14.86 1.60 -17.53
N LEU A 123 14.08 1.49 -16.45
CA LEU A 123 12.97 2.39 -16.13
C LEU A 123 13.36 3.46 -15.12
N PRO A 124 12.69 4.63 -15.13
CA PRO A 124 12.97 5.71 -14.17
C PRO A 124 12.80 5.34 -12.70
N TYR A 125 11.83 4.50 -12.40
CA TYR A 125 11.48 4.14 -11.02
C TYR A 125 11.65 2.65 -10.75
N THR A 126 12.06 2.33 -9.54
CA THR A 126 11.99 0.98 -8.98
C THR A 126 10.73 0.88 -8.11
N VAL A 127 9.98 -0.19 -8.26
CA VAL A 127 8.87 -0.51 -7.37
C VAL A 127 9.20 -1.81 -6.65
N MET A 128 9.03 -1.79 -5.33
CA MET A 128 9.12 -2.97 -4.51
C MET A 128 7.70 -3.43 -4.17
N VAL A 129 7.49 -4.73 -4.22
CA VAL A 129 6.21 -5.35 -3.94
C VAL A 129 6.27 -6.07 -2.61
N ALA A 130 5.24 -5.92 -1.81
CA ALA A 130 5.07 -6.70 -0.59
C ALA A 130 3.68 -7.31 -0.58
N ASP A 131 3.62 -8.60 -0.32
CA ASP A 131 2.37 -9.32 -0.20
C ASP A 131 1.57 -8.81 1.01
N GLU A 132 0.34 -8.41 0.77
CA GLU A 132 -0.66 -8.04 1.78
C GLU A 132 -1.93 -8.89 1.65
N SER A 133 -1.83 -10.04 1.02
CA SER A 133 -2.91 -11.02 0.95
C SER A 133 -3.36 -11.42 2.36
N PRO A 134 -4.62 -11.83 2.54
CA PRO A 134 -5.13 -12.27 3.84
C PRO A 134 -4.22 -13.33 4.48
N GLY A 135 -3.97 -13.20 5.78
CA GLY A 135 -3.07 -14.08 6.53
C GLY A 135 -1.58 -13.78 6.42
N ILE A 136 -1.15 -12.88 5.52
CA ILE A 136 0.28 -12.56 5.32
C ILE A 136 0.72 -11.33 6.13
N PHE A 137 -0.05 -10.24 6.05
CA PHE A 137 0.27 -9.01 6.78
C PHE A 137 -0.86 -8.66 7.74
N GLU A 138 -0.76 -9.14 8.98
CA GLU A 138 -1.78 -9.02 10.02
C GLU A 138 -1.37 -8.07 11.15
N GLY A 139 -2.27 -7.89 12.13
CA GLY A 139 -1.97 -7.17 13.35
C GLY A 139 -0.80 -7.83 14.11
N GLY A 140 0.13 -7.00 14.59
CA GLY A 140 1.36 -7.50 15.21
C GLY A 140 2.49 -7.81 14.22
N THR A 141 2.24 -7.90 12.91
CA THR A 141 3.29 -8.07 11.91
C THR A 141 4.17 -6.83 11.80
N ILE A 142 5.49 -7.05 11.77
CA ILE A 142 6.48 -6.00 11.55
C ILE A 142 7.23 -6.32 10.25
N ARG A 143 7.06 -5.47 9.25
CA ARG A 143 7.63 -5.62 7.91
C ARG A 143 8.78 -4.66 7.71
N PHE A 144 9.92 -5.19 7.27
CA PHE A 144 11.13 -4.41 7.06
C PHE A 144 11.42 -4.21 5.57
N PHE A 145 11.64 -2.96 5.17
CA PHE A 145 12.19 -2.61 3.86
C PHE A 145 13.56 -1.97 4.02
N ASN A 146 14.58 -2.62 3.47
CA ASN A 146 15.94 -2.08 3.43
C ASN A 146 16.17 -1.33 2.11
N LEU A 147 16.16 -0.01 2.15
CA LEU A 147 16.38 0.88 1.00
C LEU A 147 17.82 1.41 0.94
N THR A 148 18.72 0.94 1.81
CA THR A 148 20.08 1.50 1.94
C THR A 148 21.01 1.10 0.78
N GLY A 149 20.69 0.02 0.06
CA GLY A 149 21.58 -0.59 -0.94
C GLY A 149 22.72 -1.42 -0.33
N ALA A 150 22.79 -1.54 0.99
CA ALA A 150 23.74 -2.38 1.70
C ALA A 150 23.00 -3.48 2.46
N ARG A 151 23.66 -4.63 2.61
CA ARG A 151 23.15 -5.69 3.49
C ARG A 151 23.28 -5.28 4.94
N LEU A 152 22.18 -5.39 5.69
CA LEU A 152 22.14 -5.14 7.13
C LEU A 152 21.83 -6.42 7.89
N MET A 153 22.06 -6.38 9.19
CA MET A 153 21.53 -7.33 10.15
C MET A 153 20.54 -6.59 11.04
N GLY A 154 19.30 -7.08 11.10
CA GLY A 154 18.30 -6.64 12.05
C GLY A 154 18.32 -7.49 13.31
N ARG A 155 17.96 -6.88 14.45
CA ARG A 155 17.60 -7.55 15.67
C ARG A 155 16.35 -6.92 16.25
N LEU A 156 15.37 -7.73 16.62
CA LEU A 156 14.14 -7.31 17.28
C LEU A 156 13.93 -8.20 18.50
N GLY A 157 14.06 -7.63 19.68
CA GLY A 157 14.16 -8.42 20.91
C GLY A 157 15.37 -9.35 20.86
N ASP A 158 15.12 -10.66 20.93
CA ASP A 158 16.16 -11.69 20.88
C ASP A 158 16.37 -12.25 19.46
N ASP A 159 15.48 -11.97 18.52
CA ASP A 159 15.54 -12.49 17.15
C ASP A 159 16.45 -11.64 16.27
N SER A 160 17.38 -12.31 15.58
CA SER A 160 18.28 -11.70 14.61
C SER A 160 17.99 -12.22 13.20
N PHE A 161 17.96 -11.31 12.22
CA PHE A 161 17.59 -11.65 10.84
C PHE A 161 18.39 -10.82 9.82
N PRO A 162 18.71 -11.39 8.65
CA PRO A 162 19.34 -10.63 7.59
C PRO A 162 18.34 -9.68 6.94
N LEU A 163 18.80 -8.53 6.50
CA LEU A 163 18.05 -7.52 5.76
C LEU A 163 18.81 -7.20 4.47
N ASP A 164 18.51 -7.94 3.42
CA ASP A 164 19.01 -7.64 2.08
C ASP A 164 18.30 -6.41 1.50
N PHE A 165 18.73 -5.91 0.34
CA PHE A 165 18.09 -4.78 -0.30
C PHE A 165 16.67 -5.15 -0.74
N GLY A 166 15.73 -4.28 -0.49
CA GLY A 166 14.34 -4.46 -0.85
C GLY A 166 13.49 -4.91 0.33
N PHE A 167 12.57 -5.82 0.08
CA PHE A 167 11.81 -6.50 1.12
C PHE A 167 12.76 -7.38 1.93
N GLY A 168 12.88 -7.12 3.21
CA GLY A 168 13.90 -7.75 4.03
C GLY A 168 13.38 -8.88 4.92
N ALA A 169 12.28 -8.65 5.62
CA ALA A 169 11.68 -9.65 6.52
C ALA A 169 10.30 -9.22 6.99
N ASP A 170 9.43 -10.20 7.21
CA ASP A 170 8.22 -10.09 8.02
C ASP A 170 8.40 -10.86 9.32
N LEU A 171 8.11 -10.20 10.42
CA LEU A 171 8.18 -10.79 11.76
C LEU A 171 6.82 -10.65 12.44
N ASN A 172 6.26 -11.76 12.90
CA ASN A 172 4.98 -11.77 13.59
C ASN A 172 5.21 -11.89 15.11
N TYR A 173 4.63 -10.98 15.85
CA TYR A 173 4.70 -10.96 17.30
C TYR A 173 3.32 -10.89 17.91
N ASP A 174 3.13 -11.66 18.97
CA ASP A 174 1.98 -11.49 19.84
C ASP A 174 2.13 -10.16 20.60
N ALA A 175 1.49 -9.13 20.05
CA ALA A 175 1.60 -7.77 20.57
C ALA A 175 0.95 -7.59 21.96
N GLU A 176 0.11 -8.53 22.41
CA GLU A 176 -0.47 -8.53 23.74
C GLU A 176 0.51 -9.10 24.78
N ALA A 177 1.33 -10.06 24.36
CA ALA A 177 2.28 -10.74 25.24
C ALA A 177 3.59 -9.98 25.39
N ILE A 178 3.94 -9.08 24.44
CA ILE A 178 5.26 -8.46 24.37
C ILE A 178 5.16 -6.96 24.65
N GLY A 179 5.90 -6.51 25.65
CA GLY A 179 6.06 -5.10 25.98
C GLY A 179 6.90 -4.33 24.96
N GLU A 180 7.61 -3.32 25.40
CA GLU A 180 8.59 -2.63 24.58
C GLU A 180 9.81 -3.53 24.35
N MET A 181 10.18 -3.73 23.08
CA MET A 181 11.36 -4.51 22.69
C MET A 181 12.36 -3.65 21.91
N PRO A 182 13.67 -3.90 22.00
CA PRO A 182 14.65 -3.16 21.24
C PRO A 182 14.63 -3.57 19.76
N ILE A 183 14.66 -2.57 18.87
CA ILE A 183 15.06 -2.73 17.46
C ILE A 183 16.50 -2.27 17.35
N GLU A 184 17.36 -3.10 16.78
CA GLU A 184 18.72 -2.75 16.42
C GLU A 184 19.00 -3.09 14.96
N LEU A 185 19.74 -2.21 14.29
CA LEU A 185 20.24 -2.45 12.94
C LEU A 185 21.73 -2.32 12.94
N ALA A 186 22.42 -3.26 12.30
CA ALA A 186 23.86 -3.27 12.18
C ALA A 186 24.29 -3.42 10.71
N VAL A 187 25.41 -2.80 10.35
CA VAL A 187 26.09 -2.93 9.05
C VAL A 187 27.45 -3.59 9.25
N PHE A 188 27.86 -4.44 8.30
CA PHE A 188 29.22 -4.97 8.31
C PHE A 188 30.18 -3.92 7.74
N ALA A 189 31.07 -3.39 8.60
CA ALA A 189 31.98 -2.35 8.21
C ALA A 189 33.40 -2.65 8.72
N GLY A 190 34.29 -2.82 7.77
CA GLY A 190 35.66 -3.30 8.03
C GLY A 190 35.66 -4.80 8.30
N ASP A 191 35.86 -5.19 9.55
CA ASP A 191 36.01 -6.58 10.01
C ASP A 191 34.91 -7.00 11.02
N ARG A 192 33.97 -6.13 11.31
CA ARG A 192 32.95 -6.36 12.34
C ARG A 192 31.60 -5.71 12.02
N TRP A 193 30.58 -6.21 12.70
CA TRP A 193 29.24 -5.58 12.73
C TRP A 193 29.30 -4.33 13.62
N LYS A 194 28.69 -3.24 13.11
CA LYS A 194 28.54 -1.98 13.83
C LYS A 194 27.05 -1.63 13.89
N ILE A 195 26.54 -1.38 15.08
CA ILE A 195 25.17 -0.90 15.26
C ILE A 195 25.09 0.51 14.67
N VAL A 196 24.13 0.70 13.75
CA VAL A 196 23.89 1.96 13.03
C VAL A 196 22.55 2.58 13.39
N TYR A 197 21.71 1.82 14.10
CA TYR A 197 20.45 2.28 14.65
C TYR A 197 20.05 1.41 15.85
N SER A 198 19.46 2.03 16.88
CA SER A 198 18.86 1.33 18.02
C SER A 198 17.77 2.19 18.62
N THR A 199 16.61 1.60 18.91
CA THR A 199 15.47 2.23 19.58
C THR A 199 14.61 1.19 20.28
N GLY A 200 13.75 1.64 21.21
CA GLY A 200 12.63 0.84 21.70
C GLY A 200 11.51 0.82 20.67
N PHE A 201 10.82 -0.29 20.60
CA PHE A 201 9.67 -0.51 19.73
C PHE A 201 8.57 -1.27 20.48
N ARG A 202 7.32 -0.94 20.18
CA ARG A 202 6.16 -1.68 20.65
C ARG A 202 5.26 -2.02 19.46
N ALA A 203 5.06 -3.31 19.22
CA ALA A 203 4.06 -3.80 18.30
C ALA A 203 2.65 -3.42 18.77
N HIS A 204 1.70 -3.42 17.87
CA HIS A 204 0.30 -3.11 18.15
C HIS A 204 -0.58 -4.22 17.59
N PRO A 205 -1.51 -4.79 18.39
CA PRO A 205 -2.29 -5.96 17.96
C PRO A 205 -3.20 -5.70 16.76
N GLU A 206 -3.68 -4.46 16.59
CA GLU A 206 -4.62 -4.10 15.51
C GLU A 206 -3.93 -3.52 14.26
N TYR A 207 -2.61 -3.34 14.31
CA TYR A 207 -1.87 -2.70 13.21
C TYR A 207 -0.67 -3.52 12.82
N GLY A 208 -0.45 -3.66 11.52
CA GLY A 208 0.85 -4.00 10.99
C GLY A 208 1.81 -2.81 11.11
N THR A 209 3.09 -3.08 11.19
CA THR A 209 4.12 -2.05 11.28
C THR A 209 5.08 -2.14 10.12
N LEU A 210 5.23 -1.05 9.38
CA LEU A 210 6.20 -0.90 8.31
C LEU A 210 7.44 -0.19 8.83
N VAL A 211 8.60 -0.81 8.69
CA VAL A 211 9.91 -0.28 9.06
C VAL A 211 10.72 -0.04 7.79
N LEU A 212 10.92 1.23 7.46
CA LEU A 212 11.65 1.65 6.27
C LEU A 212 13.03 2.12 6.66
N ILE A 213 14.05 1.44 6.15
CA ILE A 213 15.45 1.71 6.45
C ILE A 213 16.05 2.43 5.24
N LYS A 214 16.32 3.72 5.39
CA LYS A 214 16.82 4.60 4.32
C LYS A 214 18.33 4.80 4.44
N PRO A 215 19.00 5.17 3.34
CA PRO A 215 20.42 5.51 3.40
C PRO A 215 20.71 6.61 4.43
N PRO A 216 21.95 6.70 4.93
CA PRO A 216 22.39 7.82 5.72
C PRO A 216 22.16 9.15 4.99
N ARG A 217 21.81 10.22 5.72
CA ARG A 217 21.70 11.57 5.13
C ARG A 217 23.02 12.09 4.55
N ARG A 218 24.13 11.65 5.13
CA ARG A 218 25.47 12.04 4.73
C ARG A 218 26.22 10.81 4.26
N ALA A 219 26.88 10.90 3.11
CA ALA A 219 27.58 9.79 2.48
C ALA A 219 28.75 9.23 3.34
N ASP A 220 29.31 10.05 4.23
CA ASP A 220 30.39 9.68 5.15
C ASP A 220 29.88 9.04 6.47
N SER A 221 28.58 8.93 6.66
CA SER A 221 27.95 8.37 7.85
C SER A 221 27.53 6.92 7.62
N LEU A 222 27.66 6.11 8.65
CA LEU A 222 27.05 4.76 8.68
C LEU A 222 25.63 4.78 9.29
N ARG A 223 25.22 5.90 9.92
CA ARG A 223 23.95 5.98 10.63
C ARG A 223 22.78 6.05 9.64
N VAL A 224 22.06 4.94 9.49
CA VAL A 224 20.86 4.86 8.66
C VAL A 224 19.72 5.70 9.22
N GLN A 225 18.79 6.06 8.35
CA GLN A 225 17.54 6.69 8.75
C GLN A 225 16.46 5.61 8.82
N VAL A 226 15.67 5.62 9.88
CA VAL A 226 14.60 4.66 10.05
C VAL A 226 13.28 5.42 10.18
N GLU A 227 12.31 5.00 9.41
CA GLU A 227 10.93 5.48 9.49
C GLU A 227 10.04 4.30 9.87
N ILE A 228 9.32 4.43 10.98
CA ILE A 228 8.39 3.42 11.49
C ILE A 228 6.98 3.95 11.25
N ARG A 229 6.15 3.16 10.58
CA ARG A 229 4.77 3.49 10.27
C ARG A 229 3.85 2.37 10.71
N ARG A 230 2.83 2.72 11.47
CA ARG A 230 1.71 1.82 11.75
C ARG A 230 0.77 1.84 10.56
N MET A 231 0.37 0.67 10.11
CA MET A 231 -0.52 0.48 9.00
C MET A 231 -1.73 -0.29 9.47
N ARG A 232 -2.91 0.22 9.16
CA ARG A 232 -4.14 -0.50 9.44
C ARG A 232 -4.15 -1.76 8.57
N VAL A 233 -4.35 -2.90 9.20
CA VAL A 233 -4.59 -4.15 8.48
C VAL A 233 -5.98 -4.06 7.86
N TYR A 234 -6.14 -4.55 6.65
CA TYR A 234 -7.45 -4.64 6.04
C TYR A 234 -8.22 -5.76 6.75
N PRO A 235 -9.43 -5.49 7.26
CA PRO A 235 -10.28 -6.56 7.70
C PRO A 235 -10.52 -7.50 6.51
N GLU A 236 -10.51 -8.79 6.77
CA GLU A 236 -11.06 -9.74 5.81
C GLU A 236 -12.48 -9.28 5.45
N PRO A 237 -12.90 -9.35 4.17
CA PRO A 237 -14.29 -9.16 3.84
C PRO A 237 -15.07 -10.17 4.69
N GLU A 238 -15.95 -9.67 5.57
CA GLU A 238 -16.87 -10.54 6.30
C GLU A 238 -17.63 -11.33 5.23
N LEU A 239 -17.31 -12.62 5.11
CA LEU A 239 -18.16 -13.55 4.38
C LEU A 239 -19.47 -13.53 5.13
N GLU A 240 -20.48 -12.84 4.59
CA GLU A 240 -21.84 -12.98 5.07
C GLU A 240 -22.14 -14.47 5.01
N GLU A 241 -22.06 -15.15 6.16
CA GLU A 241 -22.61 -16.49 6.31
C GLU A 241 -24.08 -16.37 5.93
N GLU A 242 -24.40 -16.78 4.69
CA GLU A 242 -25.78 -17.04 4.30
C GLU A 242 -26.33 -17.99 5.35
N SER A 243 -26.96 -17.41 6.37
CA SER A 243 -27.77 -18.18 7.31
C SER A 243 -28.87 -18.82 6.47
N ALA A 244 -28.58 -20.03 5.99
CA ALA A 244 -29.57 -20.92 5.46
C ALA A 244 -30.63 -21.12 6.57
N SER A 245 -31.61 -20.24 6.60
CA SER A 245 -32.83 -20.47 7.35
C SER A 245 -33.58 -21.62 6.65
N GLU A 246 -33.23 -22.84 7.05
CA GLU A 246 -34.16 -23.97 6.86
C GLU A 246 -35.48 -23.63 7.55
N ASN A 247 -36.51 -23.48 6.75
CA ASN A 247 -37.90 -23.68 7.12
C ASN A 247 -38.57 -24.67 6.17
#